data_12e593297f5deb2025e0e4d8b5d82a1b
#
_entry.id   12e593297f5deb2025e0e4d8b5d82a1b
#
_cell.length_a   1.000
_cell.length_b   1.000
_cell.length_c   1.000
_cell.angle_alpha   90.00
_cell.angle_beta   90.00
_cell.angle_gamma   90.00
#
_symmetry.space_group_name_H-M   'P 1'
#
loop_
_entity.id
_entity.type
_entity.pdbx_description
1 polymer ?
#
loop_
_entity_poly.entity_id
_entity_poly.type
_entity_poly.pdbx_seq_one_letter_code
_entity_poly.pdbx_strand_id
1 'polypeptide(L)'
;MIAPPPPVFAQRHLLGIEHLSREEIVALLDLADEAVTISRQVEKKHATLRARTQINLFFEASTRTQSSFELAGKRLGADVMSMAVGASSVKKGETLIDTAMTLNAMRPDILVVRHHHAGAVHFLARKVDCSVVNAGDGAHEHPTQALLDALTIRRNLGRIEGLTIAICGDILHSRVARSNILLLSKLGAYVRVVGPSTLLPSGVERMGVEVARDMRSGLEDADIIMMLRLQRERMSGAFVPSAREYFRYFGLDEEKLGYAKPGALVMHPGPMNRGVEIDTLVADGAQSLIREQVEMGVAVRMAVLEALARNIPNA
;
A
#
# COMPACT_ATOMS: atom_id res chain seq x y z
N MET A 1 35.47 -11.79 -10.49
CA MET A 1 34.68 -10.54 -10.44
C MET A 1 33.85 -10.60 -9.17
N ILE A 2 34.05 -9.66 -8.25
CA ILE A 2 33.22 -9.53 -7.05
C ILE A 2 31.86 -9.00 -7.54
N ALA A 3 30.77 -9.68 -7.21
CA ALA A 3 29.44 -9.20 -7.53
C ALA A 3 29.28 -7.76 -6.97
N PRO A 4 28.65 -6.84 -7.73
CA PRO A 4 28.39 -5.53 -7.18
C PRO A 4 27.58 -5.68 -5.89
N PRO A 5 27.84 -4.83 -4.88
CA PRO A 5 27.04 -4.87 -3.66
C PRO A 5 25.57 -4.70 -4.02
N PRO A 6 24.63 -5.34 -3.28
CA PRO A 6 23.21 -5.22 -3.54
C PRO A 6 22.82 -3.74 -3.56
N PRO A 7 21.89 -3.33 -4.43
CA PRO A 7 21.46 -1.95 -4.52
C PRO A 7 20.99 -1.47 -3.14
N VAL A 8 21.64 -0.43 -2.66
CA VAL A 8 21.36 0.14 -1.35
C VAL A 8 20.17 1.05 -1.49
N PHE A 9 19.10 0.83 -0.70
CA PHE A 9 18.02 1.80 -0.56
C PHE A 9 18.58 3.05 0.12
N ALA A 10 18.75 4.12 -0.66
CA ALA A 10 19.48 5.31 -0.21
C ALA A 10 18.57 6.42 0.35
N GLN A 11 17.25 6.21 0.35
CA GLN A 11 16.30 7.24 0.76
C GLN A 11 16.29 7.41 2.29
N ARG A 12 16.26 8.65 2.75
CA ARG A 12 16.05 8.99 4.16
C ARG A 12 14.61 8.73 4.63
N HIS A 13 13.64 8.84 3.73
CA HIS A 13 12.21 8.71 3.98
C HIS A 13 11.58 7.79 2.93
N LEU A 14 10.44 7.18 3.25
CA LEU A 14 9.58 6.53 2.26
C LEU A 14 8.27 7.31 2.16
N LEU A 15 8.19 8.31 1.30
CA LEU A 15 7.05 9.21 1.18
C LEU A 15 6.07 8.81 0.07
N GLY A 16 6.55 8.13 -0.98
CA GLY A 16 5.78 7.66 -2.13
C GLY A 16 6.59 6.72 -3.00
N ILE A 17 5.97 6.22 -4.05
CA ILE A 17 6.61 5.38 -5.07
C ILE A 17 7.23 6.23 -6.19
N GLU A 18 6.70 7.43 -6.40
CA GLU A 18 7.10 8.28 -7.53
C GLU A 18 8.61 8.50 -7.63
N HIS A 19 9.27 8.69 -6.49
CA HIS A 19 10.71 9.02 -6.42
C HIS A 19 11.62 7.80 -6.28
N LEU A 20 11.07 6.59 -6.12
CA LEU A 20 11.87 5.38 -6.05
C LEU A 20 12.32 4.92 -7.44
N SER A 21 13.55 4.48 -7.57
CA SER A 21 14.02 3.77 -8.76
C SER A 21 13.49 2.33 -8.79
N ARG A 22 13.59 1.69 -9.97
CA ARG A 22 13.26 0.26 -10.11
C ARG A 22 14.14 -0.60 -9.18
N GLU A 23 15.41 -0.26 -9.09
CA GLU A 23 16.42 -0.96 -8.29
C GLU A 23 16.10 -0.86 -6.80
N GLU A 24 15.72 0.33 -6.31
CA GLU A 24 15.31 0.55 -4.93
C GLU A 24 14.04 -0.24 -4.59
N ILE A 25 13.06 -0.29 -5.51
CA ILE A 25 11.85 -1.11 -5.34
C ILE A 25 12.22 -2.60 -5.25
N VAL A 26 13.06 -3.10 -6.17
CA VAL A 26 13.49 -4.51 -6.17
C VAL A 26 14.24 -4.84 -4.88
N ALA A 27 15.15 -3.98 -4.42
CA ALA A 27 15.88 -4.18 -3.16
C ALA A 27 14.95 -4.27 -1.94
N LEU A 28 13.91 -3.42 -1.89
CA LEU A 28 12.89 -3.51 -0.83
C LEU A 28 12.06 -4.80 -0.92
N LEU A 29 11.74 -5.25 -2.13
CA LEU A 29 11.01 -6.51 -2.31
C LEU A 29 11.88 -7.73 -1.93
N ASP A 30 13.18 -7.72 -2.21
CA ASP A 30 14.11 -8.80 -1.85
C ASP A 30 14.27 -8.87 -0.33
N LEU A 31 14.47 -7.73 0.32
CA LEU A 31 14.52 -7.67 1.79
C LEU A 31 13.19 -8.11 2.43
N ALA A 32 12.06 -7.82 1.78
CA ALA A 32 10.75 -8.27 2.23
C ALA A 32 10.56 -9.78 2.08
N ASP A 33 11.11 -10.41 1.05
CA ASP A 33 11.11 -11.88 0.91
C ASP A 33 11.87 -12.58 2.06
N GLU A 34 13.01 -12.01 2.48
CA GLU A 34 13.74 -12.47 3.66
C GLU A 34 12.87 -12.32 4.91
N ALA A 35 12.20 -11.18 5.07
CA ALA A 35 11.30 -10.92 6.20
C ALA A 35 10.07 -11.86 6.22
N VAL A 36 9.57 -12.34 5.07
CA VAL A 36 8.53 -13.39 5.03
C VAL A 36 9.08 -14.68 5.63
N THR A 37 10.28 -15.09 5.24
CA THR A 37 10.91 -16.30 5.76
C THR A 37 11.07 -16.23 7.29
N ILE A 38 11.55 -15.12 7.81
CA ILE A 38 11.66 -14.85 9.24
C ILE A 38 10.30 -14.90 9.94
N SER A 39 9.28 -14.29 9.33
CA SER A 39 7.92 -14.22 9.87
C SER A 39 7.25 -15.58 10.04
N ARG A 40 7.70 -16.59 9.29
CA ARG A 40 7.19 -17.97 9.33
C ARG A 40 7.95 -18.88 10.31
N GLN A 41 9.08 -18.42 10.86
CA GLN A 41 9.84 -19.16 11.89
C GLN A 41 9.17 -19.08 13.25
N VAL A 42 9.58 -19.96 14.17
CA VAL A 42 9.16 -19.92 15.60
C VAL A 42 9.71 -18.65 16.26
N GLU A 43 11.02 -18.41 16.12
CA GLU A 43 11.65 -17.16 16.57
C GLU A 43 11.49 -16.10 15.47
N LYS A 44 10.67 -15.09 15.75
CA LYS A 44 10.31 -14.03 14.80
C LYS A 44 10.96 -12.70 15.14
N LYS A 45 11.76 -12.65 16.23
CA LYS A 45 12.41 -11.43 16.68
C LYS A 45 13.82 -11.30 16.13
N HIS A 46 14.12 -10.11 15.65
CA HIS A 46 15.44 -9.69 15.22
C HIS A 46 15.87 -8.45 16.00
N ALA A 47 17.17 -8.21 16.09
CA ALA A 47 17.72 -7.08 16.84
C ALA A 47 18.09 -5.88 15.93
N THR A 48 17.62 -5.87 14.69
CA THR A 48 18.01 -4.87 13.67
C THR A 48 17.68 -3.43 14.09
N LEU A 49 16.56 -3.23 14.79
CA LEU A 49 16.14 -1.93 15.34
C LEU A 49 16.25 -1.87 16.88
N ARG A 50 17.11 -2.68 17.47
CA ARG A 50 17.33 -2.62 18.91
C ARG A 50 17.81 -1.23 19.34
N ALA A 51 17.21 -0.70 20.41
CA ALA A 51 17.43 0.66 20.93
C ALA A 51 16.98 1.80 20.00
N ARG A 52 16.24 1.50 18.94
CA ARG A 52 15.60 2.50 18.06
C ARG A 52 14.14 2.69 18.45
N THR A 53 13.66 3.93 18.36
CA THR A 53 12.28 4.31 18.68
C THR A 53 11.47 4.51 17.42
N GLN A 54 10.37 3.78 17.29
CA GLN A 54 9.37 3.94 16.23
C GLN A 54 8.09 4.54 16.80
N ILE A 55 7.61 5.65 16.22
CA ILE A 55 6.30 6.22 16.56
C ILE A 55 5.35 6.05 15.38
N ASN A 56 4.20 5.42 15.61
CA ASN A 56 3.10 5.32 14.65
C ASN A 56 2.07 6.39 14.93
N LEU A 57 1.95 7.38 14.05
CA LEU A 57 1.11 8.56 14.19
C LEU A 57 -0.05 8.52 13.18
N PHE A 58 -1.24 8.15 13.63
CA PHE A 58 -2.40 7.92 12.78
C PHE A 58 -3.50 8.96 13.02
N PHE A 59 -3.68 9.86 12.05
CA PHE A 59 -4.77 10.84 12.01
C PHE A 59 -6.04 10.29 11.32
N GLU A 60 -5.89 9.23 10.55
CA GLU A 60 -6.98 8.46 9.91
C GLU A 60 -6.93 7.02 10.43
N ALA A 61 -8.04 6.51 10.96
CA ALA A 61 -8.11 5.18 11.52
C ALA A 61 -7.78 4.09 10.49
N SER A 62 -6.94 3.15 10.87
CA SER A 62 -6.61 1.97 10.06
C SER A 62 -6.03 0.86 10.91
N THR A 63 -6.90 -0.04 11.38
CA THR A 63 -6.48 -1.17 12.23
C THR A 63 -5.39 -2.02 11.58
N ARG A 64 -5.58 -2.44 10.32
CA ARG A 64 -4.59 -3.28 9.62
C ARG A 64 -3.24 -2.61 9.46
N THR A 65 -3.22 -1.37 8.95
CA THR A 65 -1.95 -0.66 8.70
C THR A 65 -1.22 -0.38 10.01
N GLN A 66 -1.93 0.09 11.03
CA GLN A 66 -1.34 0.38 12.34
C GLN A 66 -0.79 -0.88 12.98
N SER A 67 -1.60 -1.94 13.11
CA SER A 67 -1.17 -3.20 13.74
C SER A 67 0.01 -3.85 13.01
N SER A 68 0.04 -3.77 11.67
CA SER A 68 1.15 -4.36 10.91
C SER A 68 2.46 -3.57 11.04
N PHE A 69 2.43 -2.23 11.13
CA PHE A 69 3.62 -1.44 11.45
C PHE A 69 4.08 -1.67 12.90
N GLU A 70 3.15 -1.77 13.83
CA GLU A 70 3.48 -2.08 15.22
C GLU A 70 4.13 -3.45 15.35
N LEU A 71 3.55 -4.47 14.69
CA LEU A 71 4.11 -5.81 14.68
C LEU A 71 5.47 -5.86 13.99
N ALA A 72 5.66 -5.15 12.88
CA ALA A 72 6.92 -5.08 12.17
C ALA A 72 8.05 -4.49 13.03
N GLY A 73 7.81 -3.35 13.66
CA GLY A 73 8.81 -2.72 14.55
C GLY A 73 9.16 -3.60 15.75
N LYS A 74 8.15 -4.20 16.40
CA LYS A 74 8.37 -5.14 17.54
C LYS A 74 9.16 -6.39 17.13
N ARG A 75 8.95 -6.91 15.92
CA ARG A 75 9.74 -8.03 15.39
C ARG A 75 11.19 -7.65 15.13
N LEU A 76 11.45 -6.41 14.73
CA LEU A 76 12.80 -5.89 14.52
C LEU A 76 13.48 -5.41 15.82
N GLY A 77 12.80 -5.49 16.96
CA GLY A 77 13.36 -5.12 18.26
C GLY A 77 13.27 -3.64 18.61
N ALA A 78 12.47 -2.85 17.88
CA ALA A 78 12.26 -1.45 18.18
C ALA A 78 11.37 -1.23 19.42
N ASP A 79 11.57 -0.09 20.10
CA ASP A 79 10.59 0.47 21.03
C ASP A 79 9.49 1.15 20.21
N VAL A 80 8.28 0.55 20.21
CA VAL A 80 7.18 0.99 19.37
C VAL A 80 6.10 1.67 20.18
N MET A 81 5.77 2.91 19.83
CA MET A 81 4.63 3.66 20.35
C MET A 81 3.61 3.92 19.25
N SER A 82 2.35 3.56 19.49
CA SER A 82 1.25 3.80 18.53
C SER A 82 0.26 4.81 19.10
N MET A 83 0.01 5.89 18.35
CA MET A 83 -0.87 7.00 18.72
C MET A 83 -1.99 7.17 17.68
N ALA A 84 -3.24 7.07 18.12
CA ALA A 84 -4.41 7.45 17.35
C ALA A 84 -4.78 8.90 17.69
N VAL A 85 -4.33 9.85 16.88
CA VAL A 85 -4.42 11.29 17.18
C VAL A 85 -5.86 11.83 17.09
N GLY A 86 -6.72 11.18 16.30
CA GLY A 86 -8.12 11.60 16.13
C GLY A 86 -8.97 11.64 17.42
N ALA A 87 -8.47 11.07 18.52
CA ALA A 87 -9.20 11.00 19.79
C ALA A 87 -8.74 12.00 20.88
N SER A 88 -7.55 12.59 20.82
CA SER A 88 -7.01 13.32 21.95
C SER A 88 -6.55 14.76 21.71
N SER A 89 -5.55 15.00 20.84
CA SER A 89 -4.88 16.33 20.76
C SER A 89 -5.53 17.26 19.74
N VAL A 90 -5.96 16.76 18.59
CA VAL A 90 -6.59 17.57 17.53
C VAL A 90 -7.91 18.21 18.01
N LYS A 91 -8.65 17.55 18.91
CA LYS A 91 -9.84 18.11 19.53
C LYS A 91 -9.55 19.35 20.41
N LYS A 92 -8.29 19.54 20.81
CA LYS A 92 -7.85 20.70 21.60
C LYS A 92 -7.29 21.84 20.74
N GLY A 93 -7.37 21.74 19.40
CA GLY A 93 -6.87 22.78 18.49
C GLY A 93 -5.37 22.68 18.15
N GLU A 94 -4.69 21.58 18.51
CA GLU A 94 -3.30 21.36 18.17
C GLU A 94 -3.15 21.13 16.66
N THR A 95 -2.20 21.83 16.03
CA THR A 95 -1.95 21.68 14.59
C THR A 95 -1.09 20.46 14.31
N LEU A 96 -1.11 19.99 13.05
CA LEU A 96 -0.25 18.90 12.58
C LEU A 96 1.23 19.16 12.86
N ILE A 97 1.68 20.41 12.71
CA ILE A 97 3.05 20.83 13.01
C ILE A 97 3.36 20.69 14.49
N ASP A 98 2.48 21.19 15.35
CA ASP A 98 2.73 21.19 16.80
C ASP A 98 2.85 19.77 17.32
N THR A 99 1.96 18.88 16.85
CA THR A 99 2.05 17.44 17.17
C THR A 99 3.37 16.84 16.69
N ALA A 100 3.79 17.13 15.45
CA ALA A 100 5.04 16.59 14.90
C ALA A 100 6.27 17.14 15.64
N MET A 101 6.31 18.42 15.97
CA MET A 101 7.42 19.04 16.71
C MET A 101 7.52 18.50 18.14
N THR A 102 6.37 18.28 18.79
CA THR A 102 6.32 17.66 20.12
C THR A 102 6.92 16.24 20.08
N LEU A 103 6.53 15.45 19.06
CA LEU A 103 7.08 14.10 18.91
C LEU A 103 8.55 14.11 18.50
N ASN A 104 8.96 15.05 17.64
CA ASN A 104 10.36 15.20 17.25
C ASN A 104 11.27 15.53 18.45
N ALA A 105 10.77 16.30 19.42
CA ALA A 105 11.50 16.58 20.66
C ALA A 105 11.75 15.34 21.52
N MET A 106 10.98 14.24 21.33
CA MET A 106 11.21 12.94 21.97
C MET A 106 12.30 12.11 21.25
N ARG A 107 12.88 12.64 20.16
CA ARG A 107 13.97 12.04 19.36
C ARG A 107 13.65 10.62 18.86
N PRO A 108 12.52 10.39 18.17
CA PRO A 108 12.29 9.10 17.54
C PRO A 108 13.27 8.90 16.37
N ASP A 109 13.56 7.65 16.04
CA ASP A 109 14.34 7.29 14.86
C ASP A 109 13.48 7.20 13.60
N ILE A 110 12.25 6.68 13.74
CA ILE A 110 11.30 6.50 12.65
C ILE A 110 9.91 6.97 13.06
N LEU A 111 9.30 7.81 12.21
CA LEU A 111 7.93 8.27 12.33
C LEU A 111 7.08 7.69 11.19
N VAL A 112 6.11 6.85 11.51
CA VAL A 112 5.13 6.29 10.56
C VAL A 112 3.87 7.13 10.61
N VAL A 113 3.52 7.80 9.50
CA VAL A 113 2.42 8.78 9.49
C VAL A 113 1.32 8.36 8.53
N ARG A 114 0.07 8.38 9.00
CA ARG A 114 -1.13 8.27 8.19
C ARG A 114 -2.01 9.50 8.36
N HIS A 115 -2.40 10.15 7.26
CA HIS A 115 -3.15 11.38 7.28
C HIS A 115 -4.28 11.41 6.24
N HIS A 116 -5.36 12.14 6.51
CA HIS A 116 -6.49 12.29 5.58
C HIS A 116 -6.23 13.31 4.46
N HIS A 117 -5.24 14.20 4.60
CA HIS A 117 -4.87 15.15 3.55
C HIS A 117 -3.65 14.66 2.76
N ALA A 118 -3.74 14.75 1.43
CA ALA A 118 -2.62 14.52 0.52
C ALA A 118 -1.49 15.53 0.79
N GLY A 119 -0.23 15.07 0.74
CA GLY A 119 0.95 15.90 0.96
C GLY A 119 1.30 16.17 2.43
N ALA A 120 0.43 15.87 3.39
CA ALA A 120 0.69 16.09 4.81
C ALA A 120 1.95 15.38 5.30
N VAL A 121 2.20 14.16 4.83
CA VAL A 121 3.40 13.38 5.21
C VAL A 121 4.67 13.99 4.64
N HIS A 122 4.65 14.48 3.40
CA HIS A 122 5.76 15.22 2.79
C HIS A 122 6.08 16.51 3.54
N PHE A 123 5.04 17.21 3.97
CA PHE A 123 5.20 18.42 4.75
C PHE A 123 5.88 18.12 6.11
N LEU A 124 5.45 17.06 6.81
CA LEU A 124 6.06 16.64 8.07
C LEU A 124 7.52 16.21 7.91
N ALA A 125 7.84 15.46 6.85
CA ALA A 125 9.20 14.99 6.60
C ALA A 125 10.24 16.12 6.49
N ARG A 126 9.80 17.34 6.14
CA ARG A 126 10.66 18.55 6.10
C ARG A 126 10.83 19.24 7.46
N LYS A 127 10.11 18.79 8.48
CA LYS A 127 10.03 19.46 9.79
C LYS A 127 10.56 18.62 10.94
N VAL A 128 10.86 17.34 10.69
CA VAL A 128 11.36 16.41 11.70
C VAL A 128 12.74 15.89 11.34
N ASP A 129 13.50 15.49 12.35
CA ASP A 129 14.88 15.02 12.20
C ASP A 129 14.96 13.51 11.95
N CYS A 130 13.88 12.77 12.20
CA CYS A 130 13.80 11.32 12.03
C CYS A 130 13.42 10.90 10.60
N SER A 131 13.57 9.62 10.30
CA SER A 131 13.03 9.02 9.06
C SER A 131 11.50 8.99 9.10
N VAL A 132 10.86 9.28 7.95
CA VAL A 132 9.39 9.30 7.85
C VAL A 132 8.90 8.27 6.85
N VAL A 133 7.87 7.51 7.24
CA VAL A 133 7.18 6.54 6.39
C VAL A 133 5.73 6.99 6.16
N ASN A 134 5.34 7.10 4.90
CA ASN A 134 3.96 7.34 4.51
C ASN A 134 3.12 6.06 4.64
N ALA A 135 2.24 6.02 5.63
CA ALA A 135 1.27 4.93 5.85
C ALA A 135 -0.10 5.21 5.18
N GLY A 136 -0.13 6.15 4.26
CA GLY A 136 -1.28 6.58 3.46
C GLY A 136 -1.70 8.03 3.73
N ASP A 137 -1.65 8.88 2.71
CA ASP A 137 -2.03 10.29 2.78
C ASP A 137 -3.10 10.64 1.73
N GLY A 138 -4.29 11.01 2.19
CA GLY A 138 -5.42 11.39 1.35
C GLY A 138 -5.71 10.39 0.22
N ALA A 139 -5.89 10.90 -1.00
CA ALA A 139 -5.96 10.13 -2.24
C ALA A 139 -4.61 10.07 -2.99
N HIS A 140 -3.51 10.46 -2.34
CA HIS A 140 -2.19 10.62 -2.95
C HIS A 140 -1.44 9.30 -3.05
N GLU A 141 -0.81 8.80 -1.97
CA GLU A 141 -0.04 7.56 -2.02
C GLU A 141 -0.16 6.69 -0.76
N HIS A 142 0.11 5.39 -0.93
CA HIS A 142 0.30 4.40 0.13
C HIS A 142 1.42 3.43 -0.27
N PRO A 143 2.69 3.86 -0.21
CA PRO A 143 3.81 3.13 -0.81
C PRO A 143 3.96 1.70 -0.28
N THR A 144 3.79 1.47 1.02
CA THR A 144 3.90 0.12 1.58
C THR A 144 2.75 -0.81 1.17
N GLN A 145 1.61 -0.27 0.72
CA GLN A 145 0.55 -1.08 0.12
C GLN A 145 0.95 -1.55 -1.28
N ALA A 146 1.44 -0.66 -2.14
CA ALA A 146 1.89 -1.05 -3.47
C ALA A 146 3.06 -2.05 -3.40
N LEU A 147 4.00 -1.88 -2.47
CA LEU A 147 5.09 -2.82 -2.26
C LEU A 147 4.59 -4.21 -1.82
N LEU A 148 3.64 -4.30 -0.89
CA LEU A 148 3.09 -5.60 -0.48
C LEU A 148 2.27 -6.26 -1.59
N ASP A 149 1.55 -5.48 -2.40
CA ASP A 149 0.82 -5.98 -3.55
C ASP A 149 1.80 -6.56 -4.58
N ALA A 150 2.87 -5.84 -4.90
CA ALA A 150 3.94 -6.31 -5.79
C ALA A 150 4.66 -7.56 -5.25
N LEU A 151 4.95 -7.61 -3.95
CA LEU A 151 5.53 -8.79 -3.31
C LEU A 151 4.61 -10.00 -3.44
N THR A 152 3.31 -9.82 -3.19
CA THR A 152 2.31 -10.88 -3.33
C THR A 152 2.27 -11.41 -4.76
N ILE A 153 2.25 -10.53 -5.75
CA ILE A 153 2.30 -10.90 -7.18
C ILE A 153 3.57 -11.68 -7.49
N ARG A 154 4.74 -11.13 -7.12
CA ARG A 154 6.04 -11.74 -7.41
C ARG A 154 6.16 -13.14 -6.82
N ARG A 155 5.68 -13.35 -5.61
CA ARG A 155 5.73 -14.66 -4.95
C ARG A 155 4.83 -15.72 -5.59
N ASN A 156 3.69 -15.31 -6.13
CA ASN A 156 2.74 -16.25 -6.74
C ASN A 156 3.02 -16.52 -8.21
N LEU A 157 3.51 -15.54 -8.97
CA LEU A 157 3.74 -15.66 -10.41
C LEU A 157 5.23 -15.67 -10.82
N GLY A 158 6.15 -15.50 -9.87
CA GLY A 158 7.60 -15.48 -10.10
C GLY A 158 8.12 -14.22 -10.80
N ARG A 159 7.24 -13.37 -11.31
CA ARG A 159 7.56 -12.16 -12.07
C ARG A 159 6.49 -11.09 -11.90
N ILE A 160 6.79 -9.87 -12.32
CA ILE A 160 5.84 -8.76 -12.47
C ILE A 160 5.87 -8.23 -13.90
N GLU A 161 7.05 -8.19 -14.48
CA GLU A 161 7.28 -7.73 -15.86
C GLU A 161 6.44 -8.53 -16.87
N GLY A 162 5.77 -7.81 -17.76
CA GLY A 162 4.93 -8.36 -18.82
C GLY A 162 3.59 -8.94 -18.35
N LEU A 163 3.21 -8.80 -17.07
CA LEU A 163 1.85 -9.16 -16.61
C LEU A 163 0.86 -8.07 -16.96
N THR A 164 -0.37 -8.46 -17.29
CA THR A 164 -1.51 -7.57 -17.43
C THR A 164 -2.26 -7.52 -16.10
N ILE A 165 -2.34 -6.33 -15.50
CA ILE A 165 -2.94 -6.11 -14.17
C ILE A 165 -4.11 -5.14 -14.30
N ALA A 166 -5.33 -5.63 -14.06
CA ALA A 166 -6.55 -4.83 -14.04
C ALA A 166 -6.82 -4.30 -12.63
N ILE A 167 -6.77 -2.98 -12.46
CA ILE A 167 -7.14 -2.30 -11.21
C ILE A 167 -8.57 -1.77 -11.38
N CYS A 168 -9.51 -2.35 -10.63
CA CYS A 168 -10.95 -2.17 -10.85
C CYS A 168 -11.61 -1.44 -9.69
N GLY A 169 -12.41 -0.41 -10.00
CA GLY A 169 -13.28 0.23 -9.00
C GLY A 169 -13.11 1.74 -8.89
N ASP A 170 -13.01 2.22 -7.65
CA ASP A 170 -12.86 3.64 -7.33
C ASP A 170 -11.41 4.11 -7.50
N ILE A 171 -11.02 4.39 -8.73
CA ILE A 171 -9.66 4.86 -9.06
C ILE A 171 -9.46 6.29 -8.59
N LEU A 172 -10.49 7.14 -8.71
CA LEU A 172 -10.43 8.58 -8.45
C LEU A 172 -10.03 8.88 -6.99
N HIS A 173 -10.60 8.17 -6.02
CA HIS A 173 -10.37 8.42 -4.60
C HIS A 173 -9.32 7.46 -3.98
N SER A 174 -8.72 6.56 -4.79
CA SER A 174 -7.86 5.50 -4.28
C SER A 174 -6.38 5.85 -4.36
N ARG A 175 -5.78 6.14 -3.20
CA ARG A 175 -4.31 6.18 -3.05
C ARG A 175 -3.63 4.86 -3.39
N VAL A 176 -4.34 3.73 -3.21
CA VAL A 176 -3.81 2.39 -3.53
C VAL A 176 -3.69 2.23 -5.04
N ALA A 177 -4.72 2.63 -5.81
CA ALA A 177 -4.63 2.63 -7.28
C ALA A 177 -3.42 3.43 -7.74
N ARG A 178 -3.27 4.66 -7.25
CA ARG A 178 -2.18 5.56 -7.66
C ARG A 178 -0.80 4.96 -7.38
N SER A 179 -0.55 4.47 -6.16
CA SER A 179 0.74 3.86 -5.82
C SER A 179 1.01 2.58 -6.61
N ASN A 180 -0.02 1.75 -6.86
CA ASN A 180 0.14 0.54 -7.67
C ASN A 180 0.40 0.85 -9.14
N ILE A 181 -0.28 1.84 -9.73
CA ILE A 181 0.00 2.29 -11.10
C ILE A 181 1.47 2.67 -11.22
N LEU A 182 1.98 3.52 -10.33
CA LEU A 182 3.37 3.97 -10.35
C LEU A 182 4.36 2.80 -10.19
N LEU A 183 4.13 1.92 -9.22
CA LEU A 183 5.05 0.83 -8.90
C LEU A 183 5.06 -0.25 -9.98
N LEU A 184 3.88 -0.72 -10.37
CA LEU A 184 3.75 -1.83 -11.32
C LEU A 184 4.25 -1.44 -12.72
N SER A 185 3.97 -0.19 -13.16
CA SER A 185 4.53 0.33 -14.41
C SER A 185 6.05 0.41 -14.38
N LYS A 186 6.67 0.85 -13.27
CA LYS A 186 8.13 0.85 -13.09
C LYS A 186 8.72 -0.56 -13.13
N LEU A 187 7.96 -1.57 -12.70
CA LEU A 187 8.38 -2.97 -12.76
C LEU A 187 8.05 -3.66 -14.10
N GLY A 188 7.52 -2.93 -15.09
CA GLY A 188 7.29 -3.41 -16.44
C GLY A 188 5.98 -4.18 -16.63
N ALA A 189 5.00 -4.04 -15.75
CA ALA A 189 3.66 -4.57 -15.95
C ALA A 189 2.82 -3.67 -16.86
N TYR A 190 1.87 -4.25 -17.57
CA TYR A 190 0.82 -3.55 -18.29
C TYR A 190 -0.34 -3.30 -17.33
N VAL A 191 -0.57 -2.04 -16.98
CA VAL A 191 -1.61 -1.66 -16.02
C VAL A 191 -2.83 -1.14 -16.77
N ARG A 192 -3.98 -1.71 -16.45
CA ARG A 192 -5.29 -1.28 -16.93
C ARG A 192 -6.14 -0.82 -15.76
N VAL A 193 -6.79 0.34 -15.87
CA VAL A 193 -7.74 0.82 -14.87
C VAL A 193 -9.17 0.64 -15.40
N VAL A 194 -10.03 0.09 -14.54
CA VAL A 194 -11.40 -0.30 -14.92
C VAL A 194 -12.40 0.32 -13.96
N GLY A 195 -13.37 1.05 -14.48
CA GLY A 195 -14.41 1.63 -13.64
C GLY A 195 -15.40 2.53 -14.41
N PRO A 196 -16.50 2.93 -13.76
CA PRO A 196 -17.41 3.91 -14.34
C PRO A 196 -16.70 5.24 -14.55
N SER A 197 -17.08 5.98 -15.59
CA SER A 197 -16.45 7.27 -15.92
C SER A 197 -16.43 8.27 -14.77
N THR A 198 -17.40 8.19 -13.86
CA THR A 198 -17.47 9.03 -12.66
C THR A 198 -16.40 8.72 -11.61
N LEU A 199 -15.82 7.53 -11.64
CA LEU A 199 -14.78 7.07 -10.71
C LEU A 199 -13.39 6.94 -11.35
N LEU A 200 -13.25 7.40 -12.61
CA LEU A 200 -11.96 7.48 -13.31
C LEU A 200 -11.46 8.93 -13.28
N PRO A 201 -10.22 9.18 -12.83
CA PRO A 201 -9.66 10.53 -12.90
C PRO A 201 -9.52 11.01 -14.33
N SER A 202 -9.83 12.28 -14.59
CA SER A 202 -9.60 12.88 -15.90
C SER A 202 -8.09 12.86 -16.22
N GLY A 203 -7.75 12.32 -17.38
CA GLY A 203 -6.36 12.24 -17.85
C GLY A 203 -5.52 11.16 -17.15
N VAL A 204 -6.15 10.13 -16.55
CA VAL A 204 -5.44 9.01 -15.93
C VAL A 204 -4.55 8.25 -16.93
N GLU A 205 -4.86 8.30 -18.22
CA GLU A 205 -4.06 7.75 -19.32
C GLU A 205 -2.62 8.30 -19.34
N ARG A 206 -2.43 9.54 -18.85
CA ARG A 206 -1.10 10.17 -18.76
C ARG A 206 -0.17 9.48 -17.77
N MET A 207 -0.72 8.62 -16.91
CA MET A 207 0.07 7.75 -16.02
C MET A 207 0.58 6.49 -16.74
N GLY A 208 0.37 6.35 -18.05
CA GLY A 208 0.81 5.21 -18.85
C GLY A 208 -0.07 3.97 -18.71
N VAL A 209 -1.33 4.15 -18.33
CA VAL A 209 -2.30 3.06 -18.16
C VAL A 209 -3.33 3.00 -19.29
N GLU A 210 -3.83 1.81 -19.56
CA GLU A 210 -5.01 1.60 -20.38
C GLU A 210 -6.28 1.85 -19.56
N VAL A 211 -7.32 2.40 -20.17
CA VAL A 211 -8.59 2.73 -19.52
C VAL A 211 -9.73 1.92 -20.10
N ALA A 212 -10.40 1.12 -19.30
CA ALA A 212 -11.61 0.40 -19.65
C ALA A 212 -12.83 0.90 -18.84
N ARG A 213 -13.98 1.00 -19.49
CA ARG A 213 -15.22 1.48 -18.88
C ARG A 213 -16.27 0.40 -18.65
N ASP A 214 -15.88 -0.83 -18.85
CA ASP A 214 -16.68 -2.04 -18.54
C ASP A 214 -15.77 -3.19 -18.11
N MET A 215 -16.33 -4.15 -17.41
CA MET A 215 -15.55 -5.27 -16.83
C MET A 215 -15.09 -6.27 -17.90
N ARG A 216 -15.87 -6.46 -18.99
CA ARG A 216 -15.48 -7.44 -20.02
C ARG A 216 -14.21 -7.01 -20.73
N SER A 217 -14.18 -5.81 -21.30
CA SER A 217 -12.97 -5.29 -21.95
C SER A 217 -11.84 -5.05 -20.94
N GLY A 218 -12.21 -4.67 -19.70
CA GLY A 218 -11.25 -4.39 -18.63
C GLY A 218 -10.51 -5.61 -18.11
N LEU A 219 -11.12 -6.78 -18.11
CA LEU A 219 -10.54 -8.01 -17.59
C LEU A 219 -9.96 -8.93 -18.68
N GLU A 220 -10.24 -8.65 -19.95
CA GLU A 220 -9.71 -9.47 -21.05
C GLU A 220 -8.19 -9.62 -20.95
N ASP A 221 -7.71 -10.85 -20.99
CA ASP A 221 -6.29 -11.22 -20.87
C ASP A 221 -5.58 -10.73 -19.59
N ALA A 222 -6.30 -10.37 -18.54
CA ALA A 222 -5.70 -10.00 -17.27
C ALA A 222 -5.12 -11.23 -16.54
N ASP A 223 -3.90 -11.11 -16.03
CA ASP A 223 -3.24 -12.08 -15.15
C ASP A 223 -3.65 -11.83 -13.68
N ILE A 224 -3.92 -10.57 -13.34
CA ILE A 224 -4.28 -10.13 -11.99
C ILE A 224 -5.48 -9.18 -12.06
N ILE A 225 -6.44 -9.39 -11.17
CA ILE A 225 -7.56 -8.48 -10.94
C ILE A 225 -7.43 -7.90 -9.53
N MET A 226 -7.16 -6.61 -9.44
CA MET A 226 -7.08 -5.89 -8.18
C MET A 226 -8.35 -5.08 -7.98
N MET A 227 -9.25 -5.56 -7.10
CA MET A 227 -10.49 -4.86 -6.77
C MET A 227 -10.24 -3.79 -5.73
N LEU A 228 -10.87 -2.64 -5.89
CA LEU A 228 -10.79 -1.51 -4.97
C LEU A 228 -12.14 -1.28 -4.28
N ARG A 229 -12.07 -0.96 -3.00
CA ARG A 229 -13.24 -0.58 -2.22
C ARG A 229 -13.85 0.73 -2.73
N LEU A 230 -15.17 0.82 -2.83
CA LEU A 230 -15.87 2.09 -2.99
C LEU A 230 -15.69 2.96 -1.74
N GLN A 231 -15.05 4.10 -1.89
CA GLN A 231 -14.70 5.01 -0.79
C GLN A 231 -15.80 6.05 -0.58
N ARG A 232 -17.00 5.58 -0.20
CA ARG A 232 -18.20 6.43 -0.02
C ARG A 232 -17.97 7.60 0.93
N GLU A 233 -17.12 7.41 1.94
CA GLU A 233 -16.74 8.45 2.91
C GLU A 233 -15.92 9.60 2.28
N ARG A 234 -15.40 9.43 1.08
CA ARG A 234 -14.65 10.44 0.33
C ARG A 234 -15.44 11.04 -0.84
N MET A 235 -16.62 10.49 -1.10
CA MET A 235 -17.48 10.96 -2.19
C MET A 235 -18.37 12.10 -1.69
N SER A 236 -18.25 13.26 -2.32
CA SER A 236 -19.21 14.36 -2.17
C SER A 236 -20.07 14.43 -3.43
N GLY A 237 -21.22 13.75 -3.43
CA GLY A 237 -22.16 13.71 -4.57
C GLY A 237 -22.52 12.30 -5.05
N ALA A 238 -23.29 12.23 -6.14
CA ALA A 238 -23.82 10.99 -6.71
C ALA A 238 -22.84 10.39 -7.74
N PHE A 239 -21.73 9.82 -7.28
CA PHE A 239 -20.76 9.14 -8.16
C PHE A 239 -21.24 7.77 -8.64
N VAL A 240 -22.09 7.13 -7.83
CA VAL A 240 -22.63 5.79 -8.10
C VAL A 240 -24.11 5.80 -7.72
N PRO A 241 -25.02 5.36 -8.62
CA PRO A 241 -26.47 5.41 -8.36
C PRO A 241 -26.90 4.56 -7.17
N SER A 242 -26.40 3.32 -7.08
CA SER A 242 -26.63 2.41 -5.95
C SER A 242 -25.53 1.34 -5.85
N ALA A 243 -25.39 0.72 -4.67
CA ALA A 243 -24.47 -0.41 -4.49
C ALA A 243 -24.84 -1.62 -5.36
N ARG A 244 -26.16 -1.86 -5.53
CA ARG A 244 -26.66 -2.98 -6.34
C ARG A 244 -26.35 -2.79 -7.82
N GLU A 245 -26.52 -1.58 -8.32
CA GLU A 245 -26.23 -1.25 -9.72
C GLU A 245 -24.71 -1.29 -9.96
N TYR A 246 -23.92 -0.75 -9.03
CA TYR A 246 -22.47 -0.85 -9.08
C TYR A 246 -21.99 -2.30 -9.14
N PHE A 247 -22.49 -3.16 -8.23
CA PHE A 247 -22.15 -4.59 -8.23
C PHE A 247 -22.49 -5.26 -9.56
N ARG A 248 -23.66 -4.97 -10.09
CA ARG A 248 -24.11 -5.53 -11.38
C ARG A 248 -23.13 -5.25 -12.51
N TYR A 249 -22.61 -4.02 -12.61
CA TYR A 249 -21.74 -3.60 -13.71
C TYR A 249 -20.24 -3.73 -13.42
N PHE A 250 -19.82 -3.48 -12.19
CA PHE A 250 -18.40 -3.36 -11.80
C PHE A 250 -17.99 -4.22 -10.61
N GLY A 251 -18.92 -4.88 -9.92
CA GLY A 251 -18.58 -5.86 -8.88
C GLY A 251 -18.06 -7.15 -9.50
N LEU A 252 -17.00 -7.72 -8.92
CA LEU A 252 -16.39 -8.97 -9.38
C LEU A 252 -17.16 -10.16 -8.79
N ASP A 253 -17.80 -10.92 -9.65
CA ASP A 253 -18.42 -12.21 -9.41
C ASP A 253 -17.74 -13.31 -10.24
N GLU A 254 -18.19 -14.57 -10.13
CA GLU A 254 -17.58 -15.69 -10.87
C GLU A 254 -17.72 -15.54 -12.39
N GLU A 255 -18.85 -14.97 -12.87
CA GLU A 255 -19.02 -14.73 -14.31
C GLU A 255 -17.98 -13.76 -14.83
N LYS A 256 -17.80 -12.61 -14.15
CA LYS A 256 -16.82 -11.60 -14.57
C LYS A 256 -15.38 -12.04 -14.37
N LEU A 257 -15.10 -12.86 -13.33
CA LEU A 257 -13.80 -13.49 -13.17
C LEU A 257 -13.44 -14.35 -14.40
N GLY A 258 -14.42 -14.99 -15.01
CA GLY A 258 -14.25 -15.75 -16.25
C GLY A 258 -13.89 -14.91 -17.50
N TYR A 259 -13.94 -13.58 -17.44
CA TYR A 259 -13.48 -12.71 -18.55
C TYR A 259 -11.95 -12.58 -18.60
N ALA A 260 -11.27 -12.84 -17.48
CA ALA A 260 -9.82 -12.82 -17.37
C ALA A 260 -9.20 -14.15 -17.85
N LYS A 261 -7.87 -14.21 -17.84
CA LYS A 261 -7.16 -15.46 -18.15
C LYS A 261 -7.59 -16.58 -17.18
N PRO A 262 -7.64 -17.84 -17.67
CA PRO A 262 -7.80 -18.98 -16.77
C PRO A 262 -6.72 -18.95 -15.68
N GLY A 263 -7.15 -19.00 -14.42
CA GLY A 263 -6.23 -18.93 -13.28
C GLY A 263 -5.78 -17.52 -12.88
N ALA A 264 -6.38 -16.46 -13.43
CA ALA A 264 -6.12 -15.09 -13.00
C ALA A 264 -6.32 -14.93 -11.48
N LEU A 265 -5.40 -14.23 -10.83
CA LEU A 265 -5.42 -14.07 -9.38
C LEU A 265 -6.18 -12.81 -8.97
N VAL A 266 -6.86 -12.90 -7.82
CA VAL A 266 -7.70 -11.81 -7.30
C VAL A 266 -7.09 -11.20 -6.07
N MET A 267 -6.98 -9.88 -6.04
CA MET A 267 -6.41 -9.07 -4.96
C MET A 267 -7.39 -7.99 -4.49
N HIS A 268 -7.25 -7.59 -3.22
CA HIS A 268 -8.02 -6.49 -2.64
C HIS A 268 -7.27 -5.91 -1.42
N PRO A 269 -7.00 -4.61 -1.35
CA PRO A 269 -6.22 -4.00 -0.26
C PRO A 269 -6.97 -4.00 1.09
N GLY A 270 -8.26 -4.34 1.08
CA GLY A 270 -9.15 -4.31 2.26
C GLY A 270 -9.36 -2.90 2.88
N PRO A 271 -10.39 -2.75 3.72
CA PRO A 271 -11.48 -3.71 3.94
C PRO A 271 -12.32 -3.87 2.68
N MET A 272 -12.90 -5.04 2.45
CA MET A 272 -13.82 -5.27 1.35
C MET A 272 -15.27 -5.10 1.78
N ASN A 273 -16.13 -4.63 0.87
CA ASN A 273 -17.57 -4.64 1.03
C ASN A 273 -18.14 -5.76 0.16
N ARG A 274 -18.38 -6.92 0.76
CA ARG A 274 -18.94 -8.09 0.07
C ARG A 274 -20.30 -7.75 -0.51
N GLY A 275 -20.53 -8.13 -1.78
CA GLY A 275 -21.74 -7.78 -2.52
C GLY A 275 -21.78 -6.33 -3.03
N VAL A 276 -20.67 -5.59 -2.95
CA VAL A 276 -20.54 -4.25 -3.52
C VAL A 276 -19.46 -4.21 -4.59
N GLU A 277 -18.19 -4.41 -4.25
CA GLU A 277 -17.11 -4.48 -5.24
C GLU A 277 -16.67 -5.91 -5.52
N ILE A 278 -16.93 -6.86 -4.63
CA ILE A 278 -16.52 -8.26 -4.80
C ILE A 278 -17.56 -9.21 -4.18
N ASP A 279 -17.84 -10.32 -4.86
CA ASP A 279 -18.66 -11.39 -4.33
C ASP A 279 -17.90 -12.21 -3.28
N THR A 280 -18.65 -12.83 -2.36
CA THR A 280 -18.10 -13.67 -1.29
C THR A 280 -17.38 -14.91 -1.86
N LEU A 281 -17.96 -15.55 -2.89
CA LEU A 281 -17.37 -16.75 -3.49
C LEU A 281 -16.04 -16.46 -4.14
N VAL A 282 -15.90 -15.31 -4.81
CA VAL A 282 -14.65 -14.87 -5.41
C VAL A 282 -13.63 -14.43 -4.33
N ALA A 283 -14.07 -13.68 -3.32
CA ALA A 283 -13.18 -13.19 -2.26
C ALA A 283 -12.58 -14.32 -1.41
N ASP A 284 -13.28 -15.43 -1.24
CA ASP A 284 -12.83 -16.61 -0.48
C ASP A 284 -12.42 -17.77 -1.39
N GLY A 285 -12.48 -17.60 -2.71
CA GLY A 285 -12.14 -18.60 -3.72
C GLY A 285 -10.63 -18.91 -3.82
N ALA A 286 -10.29 -19.96 -4.53
CA ALA A 286 -8.92 -20.47 -4.68
C ALA A 286 -7.95 -19.47 -5.37
N GLN A 287 -8.49 -18.55 -6.18
CA GLN A 287 -7.71 -17.53 -6.90
C GLN A 287 -7.46 -16.26 -6.04
N SER A 288 -8.02 -16.21 -4.82
CA SER A 288 -7.94 -15.03 -3.95
C SER A 288 -6.63 -15.00 -3.16
N LEU A 289 -5.88 -13.92 -3.31
CA LEU A 289 -4.65 -13.62 -2.55
C LEU A 289 -4.87 -12.64 -1.40
N ILE A 290 -6.13 -12.30 -1.07
CA ILE A 290 -6.46 -11.23 -0.11
C ILE A 290 -5.86 -11.50 1.28
N ARG A 291 -5.86 -12.76 1.73
CA ARG A 291 -5.25 -13.13 3.03
C ARG A 291 -3.73 -13.08 2.97
N GLU A 292 -3.14 -13.49 1.86
CA GLU A 292 -1.69 -13.44 1.67
C GLU A 292 -1.17 -12.01 1.65
N GLN A 293 -1.90 -11.06 1.03
CA GLN A 293 -1.56 -9.64 1.09
C GLN A 293 -1.39 -9.12 2.54
N VAL A 294 -2.18 -9.62 3.49
CA VAL A 294 -2.06 -9.23 4.90
C VAL A 294 -0.74 -9.70 5.50
N GLU A 295 -0.33 -10.93 5.22
CA GLU A 295 0.98 -11.49 5.64
C GLU A 295 2.14 -10.70 5.02
N MET A 296 2.10 -10.50 3.69
CA MET A 296 3.10 -9.71 2.97
C MET A 296 3.20 -8.27 3.51
N GLY A 297 2.10 -7.75 4.02
CA GLY A 297 2.06 -6.42 4.62
C GLY A 297 2.98 -6.27 5.84
N VAL A 298 3.11 -7.28 6.68
CA VAL A 298 4.05 -7.24 7.82
C VAL A 298 5.48 -7.31 7.33
N ALA A 299 5.77 -8.22 6.41
CA ALA A 299 7.12 -8.43 5.86
C ALA A 299 7.65 -7.19 5.13
N VAL A 300 6.84 -6.56 4.26
CA VAL A 300 7.22 -5.31 3.58
C VAL A 300 7.49 -4.19 4.58
N ARG A 301 6.69 -4.07 5.63
CA ARG A 301 6.92 -3.04 6.65
C ARG A 301 8.18 -3.30 7.46
N MET A 302 8.52 -4.58 7.74
CA MET A 302 9.82 -4.94 8.31
C MET A 302 10.97 -4.49 7.39
N ALA A 303 10.90 -4.84 6.10
CA ALA A 303 11.91 -4.45 5.12
C ALA A 303 12.10 -2.93 5.00
N VAL A 304 11.00 -2.18 4.95
CA VAL A 304 11.04 -0.71 4.88
C VAL A 304 11.66 -0.10 6.14
N LEU A 305 11.25 -0.56 7.33
CA LEU A 305 11.81 -0.05 8.59
C LEU A 305 13.30 -0.38 8.70
N GLU A 306 13.72 -1.59 8.31
CA GLU A 306 15.11 -1.99 8.29
C GLU A 306 15.95 -1.20 7.29
N ALA A 307 15.46 -1.02 6.05
CA ALA A 307 16.14 -0.26 5.01
C ALA A 307 16.39 1.20 5.44
N LEU A 308 15.37 1.83 6.05
CA LEU A 308 15.50 3.18 6.59
C LEU A 308 16.48 3.24 7.77
N ALA A 309 16.45 2.25 8.68
CA ALA A 309 17.32 2.22 9.84
C ALA A 309 18.81 2.12 9.47
N ARG A 310 19.14 1.46 8.36
CA ARG A 310 20.52 1.38 7.84
C ARG A 310 21.08 2.76 7.45
N ASN A 311 20.20 3.72 7.11
CA ASN A 311 20.56 5.08 6.71
C ASN A 311 20.56 6.07 7.89
N ILE A 312 20.16 5.65 9.09
CA ILE A 312 20.23 6.47 10.30
C ILE A 312 21.64 6.34 10.88
N PRO A 313 22.40 7.45 11.06
CA PRO A 313 23.72 7.39 11.66
C PRO A 313 23.68 6.69 13.01
N ASN A 314 24.68 5.86 13.27
CA ASN A 314 24.94 5.40 14.63
C ASN A 314 25.55 6.58 15.38
N ALA A 315 24.85 7.09 16.41
CA ALA A 315 25.31 8.16 17.27
C ALA A 315 26.52 7.71 18.10
#